data_9417ff12e4ae01581691e63f3cdfe058
#
_entry.id   9417ff12e4ae01581691e63f3cdfe058
#
_cell.length_a   1.000
_cell.length_b   1.000
_cell.length_c   1.000
_cell.angle_alpha   90.00
_cell.angle_beta   90.00
_cell.angle_gamma   90.00
#
_symmetry.space_group_name_H-M   'P 1'
#
loop_
_entity.id
_entity.type
_entity.pdbx_description
1 polymer ?
#
loop_
_entity_poly.entity_id
_entity_poly.type
_entity_poly.pdbx_seq_one_letter_code
_entity_poly.pdbx_strand_id
1 'polypeptide(L)'
;MGARTIHPFPARMAPEIAIDRLGCTADEELVVLDPMCGSGTVLAAAATRGHSARGFDVDPLAVLMSSVATHAVDTEEVVAEADRVCALARESSEDTPRWDDLETQKFAEYWFAAPQRRQLNRLSRELDKVDDDAVRRALQVSLSRTIITKAPKASLAADTSHSRPHRVATESSYDVYRGFESSVASLKKLLDERSIVTVQIGRASCRERV
;
A
#
# COMPACT_ATOMS: atom_id res chain seq x y z
N MET A 1 0.23 16.72 -16.40
CA MET A 1 0.75 16.39 -15.05
C MET A 1 0.40 14.95 -14.75
N GLY A 2 1.37 14.07 -14.53
CA GLY A 2 1.08 12.66 -14.23
C GLY A 2 0.31 12.55 -12.91
N ALA A 3 -0.77 11.76 -12.91
CA ALA A 3 -1.57 11.54 -11.73
C ALA A 3 -0.69 11.00 -10.59
N ARG A 4 -0.67 11.68 -9.45
CA ARG A 4 0.00 11.23 -8.24
C ARG A 4 -0.68 9.96 -7.75
N THR A 5 0.08 8.99 -7.33
CA THR A 5 -0.41 7.64 -7.03
C THR A 5 -0.21 7.31 -5.56
N ILE A 6 -1.17 6.61 -4.99
CA ILE A 6 -1.14 6.12 -3.61
C ILE A 6 0.11 5.28 -3.33
N HIS A 7 0.55 4.50 -4.33
CA HIS A 7 1.70 3.62 -4.20
C HIS A 7 2.48 3.56 -5.53
N PRO A 8 3.82 3.41 -5.52
CA PRO A 8 4.65 3.33 -6.73
C PRO A 8 4.56 2.00 -7.49
N PHE A 9 3.56 1.16 -7.22
CA PHE A 9 3.35 -0.11 -7.89
C PHE A 9 3.21 0.07 -9.42
N PRO A 10 3.90 -0.73 -10.26
CA PRO A 10 4.11 -0.40 -11.67
C PRO A 10 2.91 -0.67 -12.59
N ALA A 11 2.13 -1.70 -12.30
CA ALA A 11 1.05 -2.12 -13.21
C ALA A 11 -0.25 -1.35 -12.91
N ARG A 12 -0.53 -0.30 -13.72
CA ARG A 12 -1.75 0.49 -13.59
C ARG A 12 -2.35 0.81 -14.94
N MET A 13 -3.66 0.67 -15.01
CA MET A 13 -4.43 1.20 -16.14
C MET A 13 -4.42 2.74 -16.10
N ALA A 14 -4.37 3.38 -17.25
CA ALA A 14 -4.59 4.81 -17.35
C ALA A 14 -6.05 5.12 -16.94
N PRO A 15 -6.28 6.03 -15.98
CA PRO A 15 -7.63 6.32 -15.49
C PRO A 15 -8.61 6.74 -16.58
N GLU A 16 -8.11 7.44 -17.59
CA GLU A 16 -8.87 7.94 -18.74
C GLU A 16 -9.58 6.80 -19.50
N ILE A 17 -8.92 5.65 -19.64
CA ILE A 17 -9.50 4.47 -20.32
C ILE A 17 -10.74 3.97 -19.58
N ALA A 18 -10.65 3.86 -18.24
CA ALA A 18 -11.78 3.43 -17.44
C ALA A 18 -12.90 4.48 -17.42
N ILE A 19 -12.55 5.76 -17.29
CA ILE A 19 -13.49 6.87 -17.27
C ILE A 19 -14.26 6.96 -18.60
N ASP A 20 -13.57 6.87 -19.74
CA ASP A 20 -14.19 6.95 -21.05
C ASP A 20 -15.17 5.79 -21.29
N ARG A 21 -14.75 4.57 -20.92
CA ARG A 21 -15.59 3.38 -21.08
C ARG A 21 -16.85 3.43 -20.22
N LEU A 22 -16.73 3.85 -18.97
CA LEU A 22 -17.87 3.99 -18.05
C LEU A 22 -18.74 5.21 -18.41
N GLY A 23 -18.20 6.23 -19.08
CA GLY A 23 -18.94 7.40 -19.51
C GLY A 23 -19.91 7.14 -20.66
N CYS A 24 -19.70 6.06 -21.42
CA CYS A 24 -20.61 5.67 -22.52
C CYS A 24 -21.95 5.08 -22.03
N THR A 25 -22.11 4.87 -20.71
CA THR A 25 -23.31 4.25 -20.09
C THR A 25 -24.01 5.22 -19.14
N ALA A 26 -24.00 6.52 -19.46
CA ALA A 26 -24.29 7.65 -18.56
C ALA A 26 -25.69 7.68 -17.92
N ASP A 27 -26.66 6.91 -18.41
CA ASP A 27 -28.05 6.99 -18.00
C ASP A 27 -28.50 5.89 -17.01
N GLU A 28 -27.62 4.94 -16.67
CA GLU A 28 -27.96 3.84 -15.77
C GLU A 28 -26.90 3.64 -14.68
N GLU A 29 -27.36 3.37 -13.45
CA GLU A 29 -26.47 2.95 -12.37
C GLU A 29 -25.98 1.51 -12.64
N LEU A 30 -24.70 1.36 -12.86
CA LEU A 30 -24.06 0.07 -13.13
C LEU A 30 -23.45 -0.53 -11.85
N VAL A 31 -23.34 -1.86 -11.85
CA VAL A 31 -22.48 -2.62 -10.95
C VAL A 31 -21.23 -3.05 -11.72
N VAL A 32 -20.14 -2.36 -11.49
CA VAL A 32 -18.85 -2.62 -12.16
C VAL A 32 -18.08 -3.70 -11.42
N LEU A 33 -17.63 -4.74 -12.12
CA LEU A 33 -16.79 -5.81 -11.58
C LEU A 33 -15.39 -5.72 -12.17
N ASP A 34 -14.37 -5.62 -11.29
CA ASP A 34 -12.96 -5.71 -11.67
C ASP A 34 -12.29 -6.91 -10.97
N PRO A 35 -12.09 -8.04 -11.69
CA PRO A 35 -11.56 -9.27 -11.13
C PRO A 35 -10.04 -9.26 -10.91
N MET A 36 -9.33 -8.21 -11.37
CA MET A 36 -7.89 -7.98 -11.17
C MET A 36 -7.65 -6.50 -10.90
N CYS A 37 -8.20 -6.00 -9.78
CA CYS A 37 -8.37 -4.57 -9.55
C CYS A 37 -7.06 -3.78 -9.33
N GLY A 38 -5.95 -4.44 -9.06
CA GLY A 38 -4.66 -3.80 -8.87
C GLY A 38 -4.73 -2.64 -7.87
N SER A 39 -4.36 -1.46 -8.29
CA SER A 39 -4.42 -0.25 -7.46
C SER A 39 -5.83 0.38 -7.34
N GLY A 40 -6.88 -0.24 -7.90
CA GLY A 40 -8.26 0.22 -7.80
C GLY A 40 -8.64 1.32 -8.80
N THR A 41 -7.94 1.49 -9.91
CA THR A 41 -8.21 2.55 -10.90
C THR A 41 -9.62 2.47 -11.47
N VAL A 42 -10.08 1.27 -11.86
CA VAL A 42 -11.43 1.04 -12.39
C VAL A 42 -12.48 1.29 -11.32
N LEU A 43 -12.22 0.84 -10.09
CA LEU A 43 -13.14 1.02 -8.97
C LEU A 43 -13.32 2.51 -8.66
N ALA A 44 -12.22 3.27 -8.60
CA ALA A 44 -12.27 4.70 -8.38
C ALA A 44 -12.99 5.44 -9.54
N ALA A 45 -12.76 5.04 -10.79
CA ALA A 45 -13.43 5.60 -11.96
C ALA A 45 -14.93 5.33 -11.95
N ALA A 46 -15.35 4.08 -11.64
CA ALA A 46 -16.76 3.71 -11.51
C ALA A 46 -17.45 4.58 -10.49
N ALA A 47 -16.81 4.71 -9.38
CA ALA A 47 -17.28 5.44 -8.25
C ALA A 47 -17.45 6.95 -8.50
N THR A 48 -16.51 7.60 -9.21
CA THR A 48 -16.64 9.02 -9.61
C THR A 48 -17.79 9.26 -10.60
N ARG A 49 -18.31 8.19 -11.22
CA ARG A 49 -19.47 8.22 -12.12
C ARG A 49 -20.78 7.80 -11.44
N GLY A 50 -20.77 7.61 -10.11
CA GLY A 50 -21.95 7.21 -9.35
C GLY A 50 -22.32 5.73 -9.50
N HIS A 51 -21.43 4.91 -10.05
CA HIS A 51 -21.66 3.46 -10.19
C HIS A 51 -21.18 2.71 -8.94
N SER A 52 -21.87 1.63 -8.58
CA SER A 52 -21.37 0.67 -7.60
C SER A 52 -20.21 -0.15 -8.20
N ALA A 53 -19.22 -0.51 -7.39
CA ALA A 53 -18.10 -1.32 -7.88
C ALA A 53 -17.69 -2.43 -6.92
N ARG A 54 -17.20 -3.54 -7.49
CA ARG A 54 -16.63 -4.67 -6.75
C ARG A 54 -15.29 -5.04 -7.37
N GLY A 55 -14.25 -5.11 -6.54
CA GLY A 55 -12.90 -5.45 -6.95
C GLY A 55 -12.39 -6.70 -6.28
N PHE A 56 -11.62 -7.51 -7.01
CA PHE A 56 -10.91 -8.67 -6.49
C PHE A 56 -9.47 -8.65 -6.99
N ASP A 57 -8.54 -9.13 -6.17
CA ASP A 57 -7.18 -9.38 -6.60
C ASP A 57 -6.57 -10.55 -5.82
N VAL A 58 -5.62 -11.26 -6.41
CA VAL A 58 -4.85 -12.32 -5.74
C VAL A 58 -3.71 -11.74 -4.92
N ASP A 59 -3.18 -10.58 -5.33
CA ASP A 59 -2.12 -9.88 -4.64
C ASP A 59 -2.68 -9.12 -3.43
N PRO A 60 -2.28 -9.48 -2.19
CA PRO A 60 -2.75 -8.79 -0.99
C PRO A 60 -2.36 -7.30 -0.96
N LEU A 61 -1.25 -6.91 -1.60
CA LEU A 61 -0.87 -5.50 -1.71
C LEU A 61 -1.81 -4.73 -2.64
N ALA A 62 -2.28 -5.36 -3.73
CA ALA A 62 -3.28 -4.77 -4.61
C ALA A 62 -4.60 -4.53 -3.87
N VAL A 63 -5.08 -5.52 -3.11
CA VAL A 63 -6.27 -5.40 -2.25
C VAL A 63 -6.10 -4.27 -1.23
N LEU A 64 -4.93 -4.16 -0.60
CA LEU A 64 -4.62 -3.11 0.36
C LEU A 64 -4.64 -1.73 -0.31
N MET A 65 -3.96 -1.57 -1.45
CA MET A 65 -3.91 -0.31 -2.20
C MET A 65 -5.28 0.12 -2.69
N SER A 66 -6.05 -0.79 -3.28
CA SER A 66 -7.39 -0.49 -3.80
C SER A 66 -8.35 -0.13 -2.67
N SER A 67 -8.26 -0.80 -1.51
CA SER A 67 -9.02 -0.44 -0.31
C SER A 67 -8.72 0.98 0.15
N VAL A 68 -7.45 1.32 0.29
CA VAL A 68 -7.04 2.69 0.69
C VAL A 68 -7.41 3.70 -0.38
N ALA A 69 -7.41 3.34 -1.66
CA ALA A 69 -7.77 4.23 -2.76
C ALA A 69 -9.25 4.60 -2.79
N THR A 70 -10.15 3.74 -2.28
CA THR A 70 -11.58 3.85 -2.52
C THR A 70 -12.42 4.03 -1.25
N HIS A 71 -11.90 3.70 -0.07
CA HIS A 71 -12.62 3.87 1.19
C HIS A 71 -12.26 5.17 1.91
N ALA A 72 -13.23 5.69 2.65
CA ALA A 72 -13.01 6.82 3.54
C ALA A 72 -12.04 6.46 4.66
N VAL A 73 -11.20 7.40 5.02
CA VAL A 73 -10.34 7.34 6.21
C VAL A 73 -10.15 8.74 6.74
N ASP A 74 -10.15 8.90 8.05
CA ASP A 74 -9.76 10.16 8.69
C ASP A 74 -8.26 10.35 8.55
N THR A 75 -7.86 11.33 7.75
CA THR A 75 -6.45 11.57 7.44
C THR A 75 -5.69 12.23 8.59
N GLU A 76 -6.37 12.94 9.49
CA GLU A 76 -5.75 13.48 10.71
C GLU A 76 -5.50 12.34 11.71
N GLU A 77 -6.43 11.40 11.84
CA GLU A 77 -6.24 10.21 12.65
C GLU A 77 -5.08 9.34 12.12
N VAL A 78 -4.96 9.20 10.80
CA VAL A 78 -3.81 8.49 10.18
C VAL A 78 -2.48 9.13 10.59
N VAL A 79 -2.39 10.45 10.63
CA VAL A 79 -1.15 11.15 11.05
C VAL A 79 -0.90 10.95 12.54
N ALA A 80 -1.91 11.17 13.38
CA ALA A 80 -1.78 11.02 14.82
C ALA A 80 -1.34 9.60 15.21
N GLU A 81 -1.94 8.60 14.56
CA GLU A 81 -1.62 7.20 14.80
C GLU A 81 -0.23 6.82 14.26
N ALA A 82 0.20 7.42 13.13
CA ALA A 82 1.56 7.24 12.63
C ALA A 82 2.61 7.76 13.62
N ASP A 83 2.38 8.92 14.22
CA ASP A 83 3.26 9.50 15.22
C ASP A 83 3.35 8.61 16.46
N ARG A 84 2.20 8.09 16.95
CA ARG A 84 2.13 7.14 18.06
C ARG A 84 2.90 5.86 17.75
N VAL A 85 2.65 5.25 16.60
CA VAL A 85 3.33 4.02 16.16
C VAL A 85 4.84 4.23 16.03
N CYS A 86 5.28 5.35 15.46
CA CYS A 86 6.70 5.68 15.36
C CYS A 86 7.36 5.86 16.72
N ALA A 87 6.70 6.52 17.66
CA ALA A 87 7.23 6.73 19.02
C ALA A 87 7.41 5.38 19.72
N LEU A 88 6.39 4.53 19.75
CA LEU A 88 6.45 3.20 20.36
C LEU A 88 7.49 2.30 19.70
N ALA A 89 7.58 2.32 18.37
CA ALA A 89 8.56 1.53 17.64
C ALA A 89 10.01 1.96 17.90
N ARG A 90 10.27 3.25 18.14
CA ARG A 90 11.60 3.76 18.52
C ARG A 90 11.99 3.35 19.93
N GLU A 91 11.05 3.33 20.87
CA GLU A 91 11.26 2.92 22.24
C GLU A 91 11.37 1.40 22.42
N SER A 92 10.84 0.64 21.46
CA SER A 92 10.85 -0.82 21.51
C SER A 92 12.27 -1.38 21.45
N SER A 93 12.55 -2.35 22.31
CA SER A 93 13.77 -3.18 22.26
C SER A 93 13.52 -4.54 21.59
N GLU A 94 12.29 -4.79 21.09
CA GLU A 94 11.88 -6.05 20.49
C GLU A 94 12.50 -6.22 19.11
N ASP A 95 13.45 -7.14 18.99
CA ASP A 95 14.19 -7.42 17.76
C ASP A 95 13.94 -8.83 17.21
N THR A 96 13.07 -9.62 17.86
CA THR A 96 12.70 -10.96 17.38
C THR A 96 12.06 -10.86 15.99
N PRO A 97 12.55 -11.63 15.00
CA PRO A 97 11.92 -11.65 13.68
C PRO A 97 10.44 -12.02 13.75
N ARG A 98 9.61 -11.42 12.89
CA ARG A 98 8.18 -11.76 12.81
C ARG A 98 7.91 -13.13 12.20
N TRP A 99 8.86 -13.64 11.44
CA TRP A 99 8.72 -14.87 10.67
C TRP A 99 9.56 -15.96 11.31
N ASP A 100 8.95 -17.12 11.52
CA ASP A 100 9.62 -18.28 12.12
C ASP A 100 10.35 -19.12 11.07
N ASP A 101 9.97 -18.99 9.79
CA ASP A 101 10.57 -19.74 8.72
C ASP A 101 11.93 -19.17 8.27
N LEU A 102 12.89 -20.06 8.09
CA LEU A 102 14.25 -19.70 7.72
C LEU A 102 14.37 -19.11 6.30
N GLU A 103 13.44 -19.41 5.41
CA GLU A 103 13.47 -18.92 4.03
C GLU A 103 13.14 -17.41 4.02
N THR A 104 12.08 -17.02 4.69
CA THR A 104 11.71 -15.59 4.85
C THR A 104 12.79 -14.81 5.60
N GLN A 105 13.39 -15.40 6.64
CA GLN A 105 14.49 -14.76 7.35
C GLN A 105 15.68 -14.50 6.44
N LYS A 106 16.13 -15.48 5.66
CA LYS A 106 17.24 -15.34 4.68
C LYS A 106 16.89 -14.32 3.59
N PHE A 107 15.64 -14.32 3.10
CA PHE A 107 15.16 -13.32 2.15
C PHE A 107 15.27 -11.90 2.74
N ALA A 108 14.78 -11.70 3.95
CA ALA A 108 14.85 -10.40 4.63
C ALA A 108 16.31 -9.97 4.87
N GLU A 109 17.21 -10.89 5.23
CA GLU A 109 18.64 -10.62 5.39
C GLU A 109 19.34 -10.26 4.09
N TYR A 110 18.95 -10.87 3.00
CA TYR A 110 19.52 -10.55 1.70
C TYR A 110 19.14 -9.15 1.22
N TRP A 111 17.86 -8.75 1.43
CA TRP A 111 17.31 -7.52 0.87
C TRP A 111 17.39 -6.31 1.79
N PHE A 112 17.62 -6.48 3.10
CA PHE A 112 17.60 -5.39 4.07
C PHE A 112 18.83 -5.49 5.00
N ALA A 113 19.50 -4.37 5.20
CA ALA A 113 20.55 -4.28 6.22
C ALA A 113 19.95 -4.41 7.64
N ALA A 114 20.74 -4.88 8.59
CA ALA A 114 20.27 -5.19 9.93
C ALA A 114 19.55 -4.01 10.65
N PRO A 115 20.03 -2.75 10.57
CA PRO A 115 19.30 -1.63 11.16
C PRO A 115 17.91 -1.43 10.57
N GLN A 116 17.77 -1.49 9.24
CA GLN A 116 16.49 -1.31 8.55
C GLN A 116 15.53 -2.46 8.85
N ARG A 117 16.03 -3.71 8.92
CA ARG A 117 15.20 -4.87 9.33
C ARG A 117 14.60 -4.66 10.71
N ARG A 118 15.39 -4.22 11.68
CA ARG A 118 14.91 -3.94 13.04
C ARG A 118 13.85 -2.85 13.04
N GLN A 119 14.10 -1.73 12.37
CA GLN A 119 13.14 -0.63 12.29
C GLN A 119 11.84 -1.05 11.62
N LEU A 120 11.89 -1.77 10.49
CA LEU A 120 10.72 -2.31 9.81
C LEU A 120 9.95 -3.30 10.68
N ASN A 121 10.66 -4.19 11.37
CA ASN A 121 10.05 -5.17 12.27
C ASN A 121 9.29 -4.50 13.41
N ARG A 122 9.91 -3.53 14.08
CA ARG A 122 9.30 -2.76 15.18
C ARG A 122 8.07 -1.97 14.71
N LEU A 123 8.19 -1.23 13.59
CA LEU A 123 7.05 -0.52 12.99
C LEU A 123 5.90 -1.46 12.65
N SER A 124 6.18 -2.58 12.00
CA SER A 124 5.13 -3.49 11.59
C SER A 124 4.40 -4.15 12.77
N ARG A 125 5.08 -4.37 13.91
CA ARG A 125 4.47 -4.86 15.13
C ARG A 125 3.53 -3.83 15.76
N GLU A 126 3.92 -2.57 15.77
CA GLU A 126 3.06 -1.51 16.30
C GLU A 126 1.87 -1.21 15.37
N LEU A 127 2.06 -1.34 14.05
CA LEU A 127 0.97 -1.21 13.08
C LEU A 127 -0.13 -2.27 13.26
N ASP A 128 0.23 -3.49 13.66
CA ASP A 128 -0.75 -4.55 13.90
C ASP A 128 -1.65 -4.27 15.12
N LYS A 129 -1.24 -3.37 16.00
CA LYS A 129 -1.99 -2.97 17.21
C LYS A 129 -2.93 -1.79 16.96
N VAL A 130 -2.95 -1.24 15.77
CA VAL A 130 -3.87 -0.16 15.38
C VAL A 130 -5.28 -0.73 15.27
N ASP A 131 -6.22 -0.23 16.05
CA ASP A 131 -7.57 -0.78 16.13
C ASP A 131 -8.41 -0.43 14.89
N ASP A 132 -8.37 0.83 14.44
CA ASP A 132 -9.10 1.24 13.24
C ASP A 132 -8.50 0.60 11.99
N ASP A 133 -9.32 -0.20 11.29
CA ASP A 133 -8.90 -0.97 10.13
C ASP A 133 -8.58 -0.09 8.91
N ALA A 134 -9.27 1.04 8.73
CA ALA A 134 -9.01 1.97 7.63
C ALA A 134 -7.70 2.73 7.85
N VAL A 135 -7.47 3.19 9.08
CA VAL A 135 -6.22 3.84 9.50
C VAL A 135 -5.06 2.86 9.38
N ARG A 136 -5.21 1.63 9.91
CA ARG A 136 -4.18 0.60 9.82
C ARG A 136 -3.78 0.30 8.37
N ARG A 137 -4.75 0.14 7.45
CA ARG A 137 -4.47 -0.07 6.01
C ARG A 137 -3.72 1.10 5.39
N ALA A 138 -4.09 2.33 5.70
CA ALA A 138 -3.39 3.52 5.20
C ALA A 138 -1.93 3.54 5.67
N LEU A 139 -1.67 3.19 6.93
CA LEU A 139 -0.34 3.09 7.50
C LEU A 139 0.47 1.93 6.89
N GLN A 140 -0.15 0.78 6.63
CA GLN A 140 0.50 -0.35 5.95
C GLN A 140 0.90 0.01 4.50
N VAL A 141 0.05 0.73 3.76
CA VAL A 141 0.43 1.27 2.43
C VAL A 141 1.61 2.22 2.57
N SER A 142 1.60 3.10 3.57
CA SER A 142 2.70 4.03 3.82
C SER A 142 4.01 3.31 4.14
N LEU A 143 3.97 2.23 4.92
CA LEU A 143 5.14 1.39 5.19
C LEU A 143 5.64 0.72 3.91
N SER A 144 4.77 0.13 3.11
CA SER A 144 5.14 -0.50 1.83
C SER A 144 5.82 0.48 0.86
N ARG A 145 5.43 1.76 0.87
CA ARG A 145 6.08 2.82 0.06
C ARG A 145 7.53 3.11 0.45
N THR A 146 7.97 2.74 1.63
CA THR A 146 9.38 2.87 2.05
C THR A 146 10.24 1.75 1.49
N ILE A 147 9.62 0.61 1.13
CA ILE A 147 10.28 -0.60 0.64
C ILE A 147 10.27 -0.65 -0.88
N ILE A 148 9.10 -0.43 -1.50
CA ILE A 148 8.92 -0.52 -2.95
C ILE A 148 9.23 0.83 -3.58
N THR A 149 10.45 0.96 -4.07
CA THR A 149 11.01 2.22 -4.58
C THR A 149 11.88 1.99 -5.81
N LYS A 150 12.17 3.05 -6.58
CA LYS A 150 13.11 3.00 -7.71
C LYS A 150 14.56 2.99 -7.24
N ALA A 151 14.88 3.76 -6.21
CA ALA A 151 16.21 3.85 -5.62
C ALA A 151 16.26 3.11 -4.29
N PRO A 152 17.44 2.62 -3.84
CA PRO A 152 17.57 2.03 -2.52
C PRO A 152 17.11 3.00 -1.42
N LYS A 153 16.29 2.48 -0.50
CA LYS A 153 15.84 3.19 0.70
C LYS A 153 15.90 2.24 1.88
N ALA A 154 14.75 1.75 2.34
CA ALA A 154 14.71 0.74 3.39
C ALA A 154 15.34 -0.58 2.91
N SER A 155 15.18 -0.94 1.64
CA SER A 155 15.84 -2.10 1.03
C SER A 155 17.19 -1.75 0.39
N LEU A 156 18.04 -2.76 0.23
CA LEU A 156 19.32 -2.70 -0.50
C LEU A 156 19.14 -2.83 -2.02
N ALA A 157 17.90 -2.90 -2.47
CA ALA A 157 17.54 -3.11 -3.85
C ALA A 157 17.25 -1.79 -4.58
N ALA A 158 17.54 -1.76 -5.88
CA ALA A 158 16.97 -0.80 -6.82
C ALA A 158 15.84 -1.46 -7.61
N ASP A 159 14.99 -0.61 -8.18
CA ASP A 159 13.88 -1.00 -9.08
C ASP A 159 12.90 -2.01 -8.50
N THR A 160 12.70 -2.01 -7.16
CA THR A 160 11.69 -2.85 -6.50
C THR A 160 10.27 -2.57 -7.00
N SER A 161 10.05 -1.39 -7.59
CA SER A 161 8.80 -1.04 -8.26
C SER A 161 8.69 -1.60 -9.69
N HIS A 162 9.69 -2.32 -10.19
CA HIS A 162 9.72 -2.95 -11.50
C HIS A 162 9.89 -4.48 -11.40
N SER A 163 9.77 -5.17 -12.49
CA SER A 163 9.71 -6.64 -12.54
C SER A 163 11.03 -7.36 -12.21
N ARG A 164 12.14 -6.65 -12.05
CA ARG A 164 13.47 -7.23 -11.79
C ARG A 164 14.23 -6.45 -10.74
N PRO A 165 13.87 -6.56 -9.45
CA PRO A 165 14.64 -5.96 -8.39
C PRO A 165 16.05 -6.59 -8.36
N HIS A 166 17.07 -5.76 -8.14
CA HIS A 166 18.44 -6.25 -7.98
C HIS A 166 19.11 -5.52 -6.83
N ARG A 167 19.94 -6.27 -6.10
CA ARG A 167 20.69 -5.72 -4.97
C ARG A 167 21.83 -4.85 -5.50
N VAL A 168 21.87 -3.58 -5.06
CA VAL A 168 22.86 -2.59 -5.51
C VAL A 168 23.72 -2.02 -4.38
N ALA A 169 23.39 -2.36 -3.13
CA ALA A 169 24.10 -1.90 -1.94
C ALA A 169 24.28 -3.03 -0.94
N THR A 170 25.27 -2.92 -0.06
CA THR A 170 25.51 -3.83 1.05
C THR A 170 25.09 -3.24 2.39
N GLU A 171 25.00 -1.93 2.45
CA GLU A 171 24.63 -1.15 3.63
C GLU A 171 23.60 -0.08 3.27
N SER A 172 22.87 0.41 4.25
CA SER A 172 21.93 1.51 4.11
C SER A 172 22.01 2.42 5.34
N SER A 173 22.04 3.73 5.11
CA SER A 173 21.91 4.76 6.14
C SER A 173 20.47 5.29 6.25
N TYR A 174 19.54 4.69 5.54
CA TYR A 174 18.16 5.15 5.50
C TYR A 174 17.47 4.98 6.86
N ASP A 175 16.89 6.06 7.35
CA ASP A 175 16.05 6.05 8.55
C ASP A 175 14.62 5.68 8.13
N VAL A 176 14.20 4.47 8.51
CA VAL A 176 12.89 3.92 8.13
C VAL A 176 11.76 4.71 8.79
N TYR A 177 11.94 5.19 10.03
CA TYR A 177 10.92 5.96 10.73
C TYR A 177 10.65 7.29 10.04
N ARG A 178 11.69 8.05 9.71
CA ARG A 178 11.56 9.30 8.94
C ARG A 178 10.98 9.06 7.55
N GLY A 179 11.37 7.96 6.92
CA GLY A 179 10.82 7.56 5.64
C GLY A 179 9.35 7.23 5.70
N PHE A 180 8.92 6.57 6.76
CA PHE A 180 7.54 6.26 7.02
C PHE A 180 6.70 7.51 7.26
N GLU A 181 7.14 8.42 8.15
CA GLU A 181 6.51 9.71 8.41
C GLU A 181 6.33 10.53 7.11
N SER A 182 7.39 10.61 6.30
CA SER A 182 7.33 11.27 4.98
C SER A 182 6.35 10.60 4.02
N SER A 183 6.24 9.26 4.07
CA SER A 183 5.30 8.49 3.27
C SER A 183 3.86 8.75 3.70
N VAL A 184 3.60 8.80 5.01
CA VAL A 184 2.28 9.14 5.59
C VAL A 184 1.86 10.55 5.16
N ALA A 185 2.72 11.55 5.30
CA ALA A 185 2.44 12.92 4.88
C ALA A 185 2.12 13.01 3.37
N SER A 186 2.83 12.21 2.56
CA SER A 186 2.56 12.13 1.11
C SER A 186 1.23 11.45 0.81
N LEU A 187 0.90 10.39 1.55
CA LEU A 187 -0.37 9.68 1.42
C LEU A 187 -1.54 10.57 1.86
N LYS A 188 -1.43 11.24 3.02
CA LYS A 188 -2.43 12.19 3.50
C LYS A 188 -2.82 13.17 2.41
N LYS A 189 -1.84 13.86 1.82
CA LYS A 189 -2.09 14.82 0.74
C LYS A 189 -2.87 14.23 -0.43
N LEU A 190 -2.59 12.98 -0.80
CA LEU A 190 -3.31 12.30 -1.88
C LEU A 190 -4.73 11.91 -1.48
N LEU A 191 -4.94 11.57 -0.22
CA LEU A 191 -6.24 11.19 0.31
C LEU A 191 -7.15 12.42 0.49
N ASP A 192 -6.61 13.55 0.92
CA ASP A 192 -7.34 14.82 1.08
C ASP A 192 -7.81 15.40 -0.29
N GLU A 193 -7.03 15.14 -1.36
CA GLU A 193 -7.34 15.62 -2.72
C GLU A 193 -8.38 14.76 -3.46
N ARG A 194 -8.80 13.61 -2.90
CA ARG A 194 -9.69 12.68 -3.61
C ARG A 194 -11.17 12.83 -3.22
N SER A 195 -12.05 12.42 -4.14
CA SER A 195 -13.45 12.18 -3.83
C SER A 195 -13.63 10.78 -3.23
N ILE A 196 -14.38 10.69 -2.13
CA ILE A 196 -14.64 9.42 -1.45
C ILE A 196 -15.80 8.70 -2.12
N VAL A 197 -15.69 7.39 -2.26
CA VAL A 197 -16.73 6.57 -2.86
C VAL A 197 -16.83 5.20 -2.20
N THR A 198 -18.05 4.68 -2.08
CA THR A 198 -18.30 3.37 -1.49
C THR A 198 -18.08 2.27 -2.53
N VAL A 199 -17.12 1.39 -2.27
CA VAL A 199 -16.74 0.25 -3.13
C VAL A 199 -16.58 -1.02 -2.29
N GLN A 200 -16.91 -2.18 -2.81
CA GLN A 200 -16.64 -3.46 -2.17
C GLN A 200 -15.38 -4.08 -2.75
N ILE A 201 -14.44 -4.45 -1.90
CA ILE A 201 -13.18 -5.07 -2.29
C ILE A 201 -12.99 -6.39 -1.54
N GLY A 202 -12.59 -7.44 -2.26
CA GLY A 202 -12.34 -8.75 -1.73
C GLY A 202 -11.04 -9.36 -2.24
N ARG A 203 -10.47 -10.29 -1.48
CA ARG A 203 -9.33 -11.10 -1.91
C ARG A 203 -9.85 -12.30 -2.71
N ALA A 204 -9.41 -12.42 -3.96
CA ALA A 204 -9.63 -13.65 -4.73
C ALA A 204 -8.74 -14.76 -4.14
N SER A 205 -9.34 -15.88 -3.76
CA SER A 205 -8.57 -17.08 -3.41
C SER A 205 -8.57 -18.01 -4.62
N CYS A 206 -7.41 -18.24 -5.21
CA CYS A 206 -7.19 -19.36 -6.09
C CYS A 206 -7.13 -20.65 -5.25
N ARG A 207 -8.26 -21.08 -4.68
CA ARG A 207 -8.42 -22.47 -4.30
C ARG A 207 -8.89 -23.18 -5.56
N GLU A 208 -7.96 -23.83 -6.24
CA GLU A 208 -8.27 -24.83 -7.23
C GLU A 208 -9.26 -25.83 -6.59
N ARG A 209 -10.44 -25.92 -7.16
CA ARG A 209 -11.25 -27.10 -6.97
C ARG A 209 -10.72 -28.15 -7.95
N VAL A 210 -9.93 -29.05 -7.44
CA VAL A 210 -9.70 -30.35 -8.07
C VAL A 210 -10.96 -31.19 -7.92
#